data_228a9084a8742083bae0697ed2b31c65
#
_entry.id   228a9084a8742083bae0697ed2b31c65
#
_cell.length_a   1.000
_cell.length_b   1.000
_cell.length_c   1.000
_cell.angle_alpha   90.00
_cell.angle_beta   90.00
_cell.angle_gamma   90.00
#
_symmetry.space_group_name_H-M   'P 1'
#
loop_
_entity.id
_entity.type
_entity.pdbx_description
1 polymer ?
#
loop_
_entity_poly.entity_id
_entity_poly.type
_entity_poly.pdbx_seq_one_letter_code
_entity_poly.pdbx_strand_id
1 'polypeptide(L)'
;MRFRTLQENLRKQIWARIEAGQLTGLRLAHQTGFQQAHISNFLNGKRGLSLEGMDNVLATLHISVLDLLDPGEINKRASIPPPSDDSFDNVLLVEGAIAAGEPLVTSENVKDILKFKKTFLKRLRPEMQTPRDDWQRFVLVKVDARDGMSMYPRLLPGATVLIDRHYNSLRPYHKNEQNMYAVRKDGGATVKYVELAGNNLILRPHNQAYPVDVIPVETGKTFADYIVGRVCHVAIET
;
A
#
# COMPACT_ATOMS: atom_id res chain seq x y z
N MET A 1 -10.72 -20.08 -14.44
CA MET A 1 -10.55 -21.44 -15.01
C MET A 1 -11.89 -22.16 -15.10
N ARG A 2 -12.14 -22.89 -16.17
CA ARG A 2 -13.39 -23.68 -16.37
C ARG A 2 -13.03 -25.17 -16.42
N PHE A 3 -13.92 -26.04 -15.98
CA PHE A 3 -13.69 -27.51 -16.07
C PHE A 3 -13.35 -27.98 -17.48
N ARG A 4 -13.92 -27.34 -18.50
CA ARG A 4 -13.58 -27.60 -19.89
C ARG A 4 -12.08 -27.37 -20.18
N THR A 5 -11.50 -26.33 -19.62
CA THR A 5 -10.06 -26.03 -19.77
C THR A 5 -9.19 -27.13 -19.11
N LEU A 6 -9.61 -27.64 -17.95
CA LEU A 6 -8.91 -28.76 -17.29
C LEU A 6 -8.93 -30.02 -18.17
N GLN A 7 -10.07 -30.34 -18.77
CA GLN A 7 -10.17 -31.46 -19.69
C GLN A 7 -9.29 -31.28 -20.95
N GLU A 8 -9.23 -30.08 -21.47
CA GLU A 8 -8.36 -29.75 -22.61
C GLU A 8 -6.87 -29.89 -22.25
N ASN A 9 -6.48 -29.43 -21.06
CA ASN A 9 -5.10 -29.57 -20.57
C ASN A 9 -4.74 -31.03 -20.30
N LEU A 10 -5.64 -31.80 -19.70
CA LEU A 10 -5.46 -33.24 -19.52
C LEU A 10 -5.25 -33.94 -20.88
N ARG A 11 -6.08 -33.60 -21.87
CA ARG A 11 -5.96 -34.14 -23.23
C ARG A 11 -4.60 -33.83 -23.85
N LYS A 12 -4.13 -32.59 -23.72
CA LYS A 12 -2.81 -32.19 -24.22
C LYS A 12 -1.67 -32.97 -23.56
N GLN A 13 -1.74 -33.16 -22.24
CA GLN A 13 -0.72 -33.95 -21.53
C GLN A 13 -0.71 -35.43 -21.95
N ILE A 14 -1.88 -36.01 -22.17
CA ILE A 14 -1.97 -37.38 -22.65
C ILE A 14 -1.39 -37.47 -24.07
N TRP A 15 -1.73 -36.56 -24.97
CA TRP A 15 -1.16 -36.50 -26.31
C TRP A 15 0.35 -36.36 -26.31
N ALA A 16 0.90 -35.49 -25.47
CA ALA A 16 2.36 -35.33 -25.34
C ALA A 16 3.06 -36.66 -24.96
N ARG A 17 2.44 -37.46 -24.05
CA ARG A 17 2.96 -38.80 -23.71
C ARG A 17 2.81 -39.82 -24.82
N ILE A 18 1.75 -39.71 -25.60
CA ILE A 18 1.54 -40.60 -26.80
C ILE A 18 2.59 -40.26 -27.87
N GLU A 19 2.82 -39.01 -28.16
CA GLU A 19 3.83 -38.54 -29.14
C GLU A 19 5.24 -38.92 -28.71
N ALA A 20 5.52 -38.87 -27.39
CA ALA A 20 6.78 -39.33 -26.81
C ALA A 20 6.92 -40.86 -26.77
N GLY A 21 5.94 -41.64 -27.25
CA GLY A 21 5.97 -43.11 -27.25
C GLY A 21 5.80 -43.75 -25.88
N GLN A 22 5.52 -42.98 -24.83
CA GLN A 22 5.39 -43.45 -23.45
C GLN A 22 4.02 -44.09 -23.14
N LEU A 23 3.01 -43.75 -23.95
CA LEU A 23 1.62 -44.19 -23.76
C LEU A 23 0.96 -44.45 -25.11
N THR A 24 -0.07 -45.32 -25.12
CA THR A 24 -0.99 -45.44 -26.25
C THR A 24 -2.44 -45.32 -25.74
N GLY A 25 -3.35 -44.87 -26.58
CA GLY A 25 -4.77 -44.78 -26.22
C GLY A 25 -5.36 -46.13 -25.76
N LEU A 26 -4.89 -47.24 -26.36
CA LEU A 26 -5.31 -48.61 -25.99
C LEU A 26 -4.76 -48.97 -24.61
N ARG A 27 -3.50 -48.64 -24.30
CA ARG A 27 -2.88 -48.89 -23.00
C ARG A 27 -3.58 -48.08 -21.89
N LEU A 28 -3.88 -46.80 -22.20
CA LEU A 28 -4.62 -45.93 -21.25
C LEU A 28 -6.02 -46.54 -21.00
N ALA A 29 -6.74 -46.96 -22.02
CA ALA A 29 -8.07 -47.60 -21.88
C ALA A 29 -8.00 -48.82 -20.97
N HIS A 30 -7.00 -49.67 -21.18
CA HIS A 30 -6.81 -50.87 -20.35
C HIS A 30 -6.46 -50.58 -18.92
N GLN A 31 -5.58 -49.62 -18.69
CA GLN A 31 -5.14 -49.22 -17.31
C GLN A 31 -6.26 -48.52 -16.51
N THR A 32 -7.11 -47.74 -17.16
CA THR A 32 -8.22 -47.02 -16.53
C THR A 32 -9.54 -47.82 -16.48
N GLY A 33 -9.58 -49.01 -17.11
CA GLY A 33 -10.81 -49.79 -17.23
C GLY A 33 -11.85 -49.19 -18.20
N PHE A 34 -11.51 -48.20 -18.99
CA PHE A 34 -12.41 -47.62 -19.98
C PHE A 34 -12.40 -48.42 -21.28
N GLN A 35 -13.52 -48.36 -21.99
CA GLN A 35 -13.55 -48.88 -23.38
C GLN A 35 -12.65 -48.01 -24.30
N GLN A 36 -11.96 -48.65 -25.25
CA GLN A 36 -11.08 -47.96 -26.17
C GLN A 36 -11.78 -46.80 -26.92
N ALA A 37 -13.03 -47.02 -27.33
CA ALA A 37 -13.85 -46.04 -28.00
C ALA A 37 -14.09 -44.79 -27.13
N HIS A 38 -14.22 -44.99 -25.82
CA HIS A 38 -14.42 -43.89 -24.86
C HIS A 38 -13.17 -42.99 -24.77
N ILE A 39 -11.98 -43.60 -24.61
CA ILE A 39 -10.71 -42.88 -24.59
C ILE A 39 -10.45 -42.22 -25.92
N SER A 40 -10.70 -42.88 -27.04
CA SER A 40 -10.56 -42.30 -28.40
C SER A 40 -11.47 -41.08 -28.59
N ASN A 41 -12.72 -41.14 -28.16
CA ASN A 41 -13.64 -39.98 -28.23
C ASN A 41 -13.17 -38.81 -27.39
N PHE A 42 -12.64 -39.11 -26.18
CA PHE A 42 -12.06 -38.09 -25.33
C PHE A 42 -10.83 -37.42 -25.96
N LEU A 43 -9.87 -38.21 -26.44
CA LEU A 43 -8.64 -37.70 -27.07
C LEU A 43 -8.93 -36.85 -28.30
N ASN A 44 -9.92 -37.24 -29.10
CA ASN A 44 -10.34 -36.50 -30.27
C ASN A 44 -11.27 -35.31 -29.98
N GLY A 45 -11.55 -35.02 -28.72
CA GLY A 45 -12.38 -33.89 -28.33
C GLY A 45 -13.89 -34.05 -28.59
N LYS A 46 -14.31 -35.23 -29.02
CA LYS A 46 -15.73 -35.52 -29.36
C LYS A 46 -16.61 -35.61 -28.11
N ARG A 47 -16.04 -36.09 -27.02
CA ARG A 47 -16.77 -36.27 -25.76
C ARG A 47 -15.83 -35.98 -24.55
N GLY A 48 -16.33 -35.34 -23.49
CA GLY A 48 -15.61 -35.17 -22.24
C GLY A 48 -15.64 -36.42 -21.37
N LEU A 49 -14.75 -36.52 -20.40
CA LEU A 49 -14.82 -37.48 -19.29
C LEU A 49 -15.71 -36.94 -18.18
N SER A 50 -16.36 -37.85 -17.42
CA SER A 50 -16.97 -37.48 -16.13
C SER A 50 -15.88 -37.06 -15.13
N LEU A 51 -16.27 -36.47 -14.02
CA LEU A 51 -15.30 -36.09 -12.94
C LEU A 51 -14.59 -37.36 -12.43
N GLU A 52 -15.32 -38.40 -12.11
CA GLU A 52 -14.75 -39.71 -11.72
C GLU A 52 -13.83 -40.30 -12.78
N GLY A 53 -14.20 -40.12 -14.05
CA GLY A 53 -13.36 -40.56 -15.17
C GLY A 53 -12.07 -39.77 -15.28
N MET A 54 -12.12 -38.49 -15.00
CA MET A 54 -10.91 -37.64 -14.93
C MET A 54 -10.02 -38.06 -13.77
N ASP A 55 -10.59 -38.24 -12.58
CA ASP A 55 -9.85 -38.67 -11.40
C ASP A 55 -9.15 -40.02 -11.61
N ASN A 56 -9.84 -40.98 -12.24
CA ASN A 56 -9.25 -42.27 -12.58
C ASN A 56 -8.05 -42.13 -13.56
N VAL A 57 -8.18 -41.30 -14.60
CA VAL A 57 -7.08 -41.04 -15.54
C VAL A 57 -5.92 -40.34 -14.85
N LEU A 58 -6.20 -39.35 -14.00
CA LEU A 58 -5.17 -38.64 -13.24
C LEU A 58 -4.39 -39.56 -12.31
N ALA A 59 -5.11 -40.40 -11.54
CA ALA A 59 -4.52 -41.40 -10.64
C ALA A 59 -3.65 -42.39 -11.43
N THR A 60 -4.17 -42.93 -12.54
CA THR A 60 -3.49 -43.91 -13.38
C THR A 60 -2.19 -43.34 -13.99
N LEU A 61 -2.19 -42.09 -14.36
CA LEU A 61 -1.04 -41.43 -14.97
C LEU A 61 -0.11 -40.73 -13.97
N HIS A 62 -0.45 -40.80 -12.67
CA HIS A 62 0.23 -40.08 -11.59
C HIS A 62 0.36 -38.56 -11.86
N ILE A 63 -0.73 -37.97 -12.34
CA ILE A 63 -0.85 -36.54 -12.60
C ILE A 63 -1.70 -35.90 -11.51
N SER A 64 -1.24 -34.80 -10.93
CA SER A 64 -2.04 -33.99 -10.01
C SER A 64 -2.97 -33.06 -10.80
N VAL A 65 -4.11 -32.68 -10.23
CA VAL A 65 -4.94 -31.58 -10.77
C VAL A 65 -4.12 -30.30 -10.91
N LEU A 66 -3.14 -30.06 -10.02
CA LEU A 66 -2.24 -28.90 -10.09
C LEU A 66 -1.41 -28.89 -11.38
N ASP A 67 -1.04 -30.05 -11.91
CA ASP A 67 -0.27 -30.16 -13.16
C ASP A 67 -1.10 -29.77 -14.39
N LEU A 68 -2.44 -29.77 -14.26
CA LEU A 68 -3.36 -29.32 -15.31
C LEU A 68 -3.59 -27.81 -15.28
N LEU A 69 -3.13 -27.13 -14.23
CA LEU A 69 -3.30 -25.69 -14.10
C LEU A 69 -2.27 -24.97 -14.96
N ASP A 70 -2.71 -23.97 -15.71
CA ASP A 70 -1.80 -23.08 -16.42
C ASP A 70 -1.13 -22.13 -15.41
N PRO A 71 0.20 -22.21 -15.20
CA PRO A 71 0.92 -21.31 -14.32
C PRO A 71 0.67 -19.83 -14.65
N GLY A 72 0.49 -19.48 -15.91
CA GLY A 72 0.17 -18.14 -16.34
C GLY A 72 -1.22 -17.68 -15.91
N GLU A 73 -2.23 -18.56 -15.89
CA GLU A 73 -3.57 -18.24 -15.38
C GLU A 73 -3.61 -18.16 -13.86
N ILE A 74 -2.84 -19.00 -13.16
CA ILE A 74 -2.69 -18.94 -11.69
C ILE A 74 -2.03 -17.61 -11.33
N ASN A 75 -0.93 -17.27 -11.95
CA ASN A 75 -0.21 -16.03 -11.72
C ASN A 75 -1.05 -14.79 -12.06
N LYS A 76 -1.84 -14.79 -13.13
CA LYS A 76 -2.76 -13.68 -13.45
C LYS A 76 -3.83 -13.44 -12.39
N ARG A 77 -4.24 -14.47 -11.65
CA ARG A 77 -5.23 -14.35 -10.57
C ARG A 77 -4.61 -14.14 -9.20
N ALA A 78 -3.42 -14.67 -8.97
CA ALA A 78 -2.69 -14.56 -7.71
C ALA A 78 -1.76 -13.34 -7.69
N SER A 79 -1.28 -12.85 -8.83
CA SER A 79 -0.46 -11.65 -8.87
C SER A 79 -1.37 -10.41 -8.84
N ILE A 80 -1.31 -9.69 -7.75
CA ILE A 80 -1.54 -8.26 -7.80
C ILE A 80 -0.44 -7.74 -8.73
N PRO A 81 -0.75 -7.24 -9.96
CA PRO A 81 0.29 -6.71 -10.83
C PRO A 81 1.04 -5.64 -10.04
N PRO A 82 2.37 -5.62 -10.06
CA PRO A 82 3.11 -4.56 -9.43
C PRO A 82 2.54 -3.25 -9.98
N PRO A 83 2.14 -2.32 -9.11
CA PRO A 83 1.59 -1.06 -9.57
C PRO A 83 2.65 -0.40 -10.45
N SER A 84 2.24 0.14 -11.60
CA SER A 84 3.13 0.89 -12.49
C SER A 84 3.73 2.06 -11.70
N ASP A 85 4.96 2.48 -12.02
CA ASP A 85 5.60 3.65 -11.41
C ASP A 85 4.73 4.91 -11.53
N ASP A 86 3.93 5.02 -12.59
CA ASP A 86 2.93 6.08 -12.78
C ASP A 86 1.83 6.11 -11.70
N SER A 87 1.67 5.05 -10.92
CA SER A 87 0.68 4.97 -9.84
C SER A 87 1.16 5.58 -8.52
N PHE A 88 2.43 6.00 -8.45
CA PHE A 88 3.04 6.56 -7.24
C PHE A 88 3.51 7.99 -7.46
N ASP A 89 3.51 8.76 -6.37
CA ASP A 89 4.22 10.02 -6.24
C ASP A 89 5.39 9.84 -5.27
N ASN A 90 6.49 10.47 -5.61
CA ASN A 90 7.65 10.56 -4.72
C ASN A 90 7.40 11.65 -3.68
N VAL A 91 7.52 11.29 -2.40
CA VAL A 91 7.45 12.23 -1.29
C VAL A 91 8.81 12.29 -0.62
N LEU A 92 9.32 13.49 -0.46
CA LEU A 92 10.69 13.75 0.00
C LEU A 92 10.76 13.72 1.53
N LEU A 93 11.71 12.95 2.07
CA LEU A 93 12.09 12.99 3.47
C LEU A 93 13.11 14.11 3.69
N VAL A 94 12.78 15.03 4.59
CA VAL A 94 13.60 16.21 4.89
C VAL A 94 13.71 16.44 6.40
N GLU A 95 14.57 17.38 6.79
CA GLU A 95 14.60 17.85 8.18
C GLU A 95 13.38 18.72 8.52
N GLY A 96 13.03 18.74 9.80
CA GLY A 96 11.90 19.54 10.28
C GLY A 96 12.04 21.04 9.98
N ALA A 97 13.26 21.57 10.01
CA ALA A 97 13.55 22.96 9.66
C ALA A 97 13.23 23.26 8.17
N ILE A 98 13.61 22.37 7.29
CA ILE A 98 13.32 22.46 5.84
C ILE A 98 11.83 22.37 5.58
N ALA A 99 11.16 21.37 6.19
CA ALA A 99 9.72 21.22 6.08
C ALA A 99 8.95 22.46 6.55
N ALA A 100 9.47 23.15 7.57
CA ALA A 100 8.87 24.35 8.14
C ALA A 100 9.19 25.62 7.35
N GLY A 101 10.39 25.74 6.79
CA GLY A 101 10.92 27.00 6.24
C GLY A 101 10.80 27.14 4.73
N GLU A 102 10.96 26.04 3.98
CA GLU A 102 11.11 26.11 2.54
C GLU A 102 9.83 25.72 1.78
N PRO A 103 9.28 26.60 0.94
CA PRO A 103 8.14 26.27 0.08
C PRO A 103 8.40 25.06 -0.82
N LEU A 104 9.54 25.07 -1.53
CA LEU A 104 10.01 24.00 -2.39
C LEU A 104 11.29 23.39 -1.82
N VAL A 105 11.31 22.06 -1.75
CA VAL A 105 12.48 21.33 -1.27
C VAL A 105 13.50 21.19 -2.40
N THR A 106 14.72 21.64 -2.17
CA THR A 106 15.84 21.46 -3.10
C THR A 106 16.46 20.06 -2.93
N SER A 107 17.10 19.55 -3.97
CA SER A 107 17.73 18.22 -3.95
C SER A 107 18.78 18.05 -2.84
N GLU A 108 19.44 19.13 -2.45
CA GLU A 108 20.47 19.12 -1.39
C GLU A 108 19.89 18.84 0.00
N ASN A 109 18.60 19.18 0.21
CA ASN A 109 17.89 19.03 1.48
C ASN A 109 17.12 17.69 1.59
N VAL A 110 17.18 16.85 0.56
CA VAL A 110 16.50 15.55 0.53
C VAL A 110 17.38 14.51 1.20
N LYS A 111 16.84 13.87 2.26
CA LYS A 111 17.51 12.76 2.94
C LYS A 111 17.15 11.40 2.34
N ASP A 112 15.90 11.25 1.91
CA ASP A 112 15.37 10.02 1.31
C ASP A 112 14.10 10.32 0.51
N ILE A 113 13.65 9.35 -0.27
CA ILE A 113 12.44 9.46 -1.09
C ILE A 113 11.58 8.23 -0.88
N LEU A 114 10.34 8.42 -0.41
CA LEU A 114 9.36 7.34 -0.27
C LEU A 114 8.26 7.47 -1.31
N LYS A 115 7.82 6.32 -1.85
CA LYS A 115 6.75 6.25 -2.83
C LYS A 115 5.39 6.07 -2.16
N PHE A 116 4.45 6.97 -2.44
CA PHE A 116 3.06 6.89 -1.99
C PHE A 116 2.12 6.72 -3.17
N LYS A 117 1.07 5.89 -3.01
CA LYS A 117 0.05 5.77 -4.05
C LYS A 117 -0.63 7.12 -4.31
N LYS A 118 -0.70 7.55 -5.57
CA LYS A 118 -1.40 8.77 -5.99
C LYS A 118 -2.84 8.80 -5.48
N THR A 119 -3.53 7.66 -5.50
CA THR A 119 -4.91 7.55 -5.00
C THR A 119 -5.03 7.80 -3.50
N PHE A 120 -4.01 7.45 -2.72
CA PHE A 120 -3.96 7.77 -1.29
C PHE A 120 -3.79 9.27 -1.07
N LEU A 121 -2.79 9.90 -1.71
CA LEU A 121 -2.53 11.33 -1.57
C LEU A 121 -3.71 12.19 -2.07
N LYS A 122 -4.36 11.79 -3.17
CA LYS A 122 -5.53 12.48 -3.72
C LYS A 122 -6.77 12.43 -2.80
N ARG A 123 -6.90 11.42 -1.93
CA ARG A 123 -8.01 11.35 -0.97
C ARG A 123 -7.86 12.34 0.18
N LEU A 124 -6.64 12.81 0.45
CA LEU A 124 -6.38 13.78 1.48
C LEU A 124 -6.90 15.15 1.02
N ARG A 125 -7.89 15.69 1.72
CA ARG A 125 -8.42 17.01 1.39
C ARG A 125 -7.52 18.10 1.98
N PRO A 126 -7.17 19.14 1.22
CA PRO A 126 -6.51 20.32 1.77
C PRO A 126 -7.50 21.14 2.59
N GLU A 127 -6.99 21.92 3.54
CA GLU A 127 -7.78 22.89 4.32
C GLU A 127 -6.86 24.04 4.72
N MET A 128 -6.73 25.01 3.83
CA MET A 128 -5.82 26.13 3.99
C MET A 128 -6.52 27.33 4.65
N GLN A 129 -6.00 27.78 5.78
CA GLN A 129 -6.34 29.06 6.38
C GLN A 129 -5.51 30.19 5.74
N THR A 130 -4.21 29.92 5.47
CA THR A 130 -3.33 30.79 4.71
C THR A 130 -2.95 30.08 3.43
N PRO A 131 -3.14 30.68 2.24
CA PRO A 131 -2.79 30.05 0.95
C PRO A 131 -1.33 29.65 0.90
N ARG A 132 -1.06 28.46 0.33
CA ARG A 132 0.29 27.88 0.13
C ARG A 132 0.37 27.15 -1.19
N ASP A 133 -0.26 27.69 -2.23
CA ASP A 133 -0.33 27.04 -3.55
C ASP A 133 1.04 26.83 -4.19
N ASP A 134 2.03 27.66 -3.83
CA ASP A 134 3.42 27.58 -4.23
C ASP A 134 4.25 26.58 -3.40
N TRP A 135 3.67 26.03 -2.32
CA TRP A 135 4.36 25.06 -1.47
C TRP A 135 4.22 23.64 -2.00
N GLN A 136 5.32 22.88 -1.95
CA GLN A 136 5.26 21.43 -2.12
C GLN A 136 4.36 20.84 -1.05
N ARG A 137 3.24 20.24 -1.46
CA ARG A 137 2.16 19.87 -0.56
C ARG A 137 2.57 18.85 0.48
N PHE A 138 3.21 17.76 0.06
CA PHE A 138 3.55 16.64 0.94
C PHE A 138 5.05 16.58 1.18
N VAL A 139 5.43 16.45 2.44
CA VAL A 139 6.80 16.16 2.87
C VAL A 139 6.80 15.13 3.98
N LEU A 140 7.90 14.42 4.14
CA LEU A 140 8.15 13.50 5.23
C LEU A 140 9.17 14.11 6.19
N VAL A 141 8.95 13.88 7.49
CA VAL A 141 9.90 14.28 8.54
C VAL A 141 10.06 13.11 9.50
N LYS A 142 11.30 12.85 9.92
CA LYS A 142 11.59 11.88 10.98
C LYS A 142 11.42 12.56 12.34
N VAL A 143 10.59 11.96 13.18
CA VAL A 143 10.28 12.48 14.52
C VAL A 143 11.45 12.18 15.46
N ASP A 144 11.92 13.18 16.19
CA ASP A 144 12.97 13.00 17.18
C ASP A 144 12.48 12.24 18.43
N ALA A 145 13.42 11.92 19.32
CA ALA A 145 13.11 11.13 20.51
C ALA A 145 12.16 11.87 21.46
N ARG A 146 12.29 13.19 21.62
CA ARG A 146 11.46 13.99 22.52
C ARG A 146 10.04 14.10 22.01
N ASP A 147 9.88 14.41 20.74
CA ASP A 147 8.55 14.51 20.11
C ASP A 147 7.85 13.15 20.08
N GLY A 148 8.56 12.07 19.71
CA GLY A 148 8.01 10.72 19.75
C GLY A 148 7.49 10.33 21.13
N MET A 149 8.29 10.52 22.18
CA MET A 149 7.89 10.19 23.54
C MET A 149 6.78 11.10 24.07
N SER A 150 6.77 12.38 23.70
CA SER A 150 5.71 13.32 24.10
C SER A 150 4.35 13.02 23.44
N MET A 151 4.36 12.35 22.30
CA MET A 151 3.16 11.96 21.57
C MET A 151 2.85 10.46 21.68
N TYR A 152 3.60 9.71 22.52
CA TYR A 152 3.34 8.30 22.77
C TYR A 152 1.91 8.06 23.31
N PRO A 153 1.18 7.03 22.86
CA PRO A 153 1.53 6.01 21.87
C PRO A 153 1.20 6.39 20.40
N ARG A 154 0.76 7.60 20.11
CA ARG A 154 0.41 8.06 18.75
C ARG A 154 1.63 8.15 17.83
N LEU A 155 2.79 8.49 18.39
CA LEU A 155 4.09 8.49 17.72
C LEU A 155 5.10 7.71 18.57
N LEU A 156 6.15 7.23 17.91
CA LEU A 156 7.33 6.67 18.58
C LEU A 156 8.57 7.48 18.16
N PRO A 157 9.65 7.44 18.97
CA PRO A 157 10.95 7.93 18.54
C PRO A 157 11.38 7.32 17.21
N GLY A 158 11.83 8.15 16.28
CA GLY A 158 12.24 7.71 14.95
C GLY A 158 11.12 7.44 13.96
N ALA A 159 9.84 7.59 14.36
CA ALA A 159 8.73 7.48 13.42
C ALA A 159 8.85 8.50 12.28
N THR A 160 8.47 8.10 11.07
CA THR A 160 8.40 8.99 9.93
C THR A 160 6.96 9.46 9.75
N VAL A 161 6.74 10.77 9.72
CA VAL A 161 5.42 11.39 9.57
C VAL A 161 5.26 12.03 8.20
N LEU A 162 4.14 11.77 7.54
CA LEU A 162 3.73 12.47 6.33
C LEU A 162 2.94 13.72 6.71
N ILE A 163 3.42 14.86 6.28
CA ILE A 163 2.83 16.18 6.57
C ILE A 163 2.17 16.72 5.30
N ASP A 164 0.87 17.03 5.39
CA ASP A 164 0.13 17.78 4.38
C ASP A 164 0.26 19.29 4.67
N ARG A 165 1.15 19.98 3.97
CA ARG A 165 1.41 21.41 4.18
C ARG A 165 0.29 22.33 3.64
N HIS A 166 -0.62 21.77 2.83
CA HIS A 166 -1.85 22.43 2.41
C HIS A 166 -3.00 22.22 3.40
N TYR A 167 -2.70 21.73 4.61
CA TYR A 167 -3.65 21.66 5.71
C TYR A 167 -3.08 22.42 6.92
N ASN A 168 -3.31 23.74 6.98
CA ASN A 168 -2.83 24.62 8.04
C ASN A 168 -3.95 25.28 8.84
N SER A 169 -5.19 24.84 8.67
CA SER A 169 -6.33 25.22 9.51
C SER A 169 -6.42 24.31 10.74
N LEU A 170 -7.09 24.77 11.80
CA LEU A 170 -7.37 23.97 12.99
C LEU A 170 -8.69 23.19 12.92
N ARG A 171 -9.35 23.13 11.76
CA ARG A 171 -10.57 22.35 11.58
C ARG A 171 -10.28 20.85 11.72
N PRO A 172 -11.13 20.08 12.42
CA PRO A 172 -10.96 18.64 12.52
C PRO A 172 -11.04 17.98 11.12
N TYR A 173 -10.10 17.10 10.81
CA TYR A 173 -10.17 16.30 9.58
C TYR A 173 -11.26 15.22 9.66
N HIS A 174 -11.33 14.54 10.80
CA HIS A 174 -12.41 13.63 11.15
C HIS A 174 -13.22 14.21 12.28
N LYS A 175 -14.54 14.02 12.22
CA LYS A 175 -15.43 14.48 13.27
C LYS A 175 -15.07 13.76 14.59
N ASN A 176 -14.89 14.53 15.66
CA ASN A 176 -14.53 14.05 17.00
C ASN A 176 -13.10 13.50 17.17
N GLU A 177 -12.20 13.76 16.22
CA GLU A 177 -10.79 13.43 16.36
C GLU A 177 -9.93 14.69 16.39
N GLN A 178 -8.91 14.70 17.27
CA GLN A 178 -7.91 15.75 17.25
C GLN A 178 -6.86 15.46 16.19
N ASN A 179 -6.56 16.46 15.37
CA ASN A 179 -5.46 16.39 14.42
C ASN A 179 -4.11 16.55 15.13
N MET A 180 -3.12 15.79 14.71
CA MET A 180 -1.72 16.11 15.00
C MET A 180 -1.19 17.07 13.94
N TYR A 181 -0.43 18.07 14.38
CA TYR A 181 0.18 19.06 13.50
C TYR A 181 1.70 19.10 13.68
N ALA A 182 2.41 19.25 12.59
CA ALA A 182 3.77 19.78 12.65
C ALA A 182 3.68 21.30 12.82
N VAL A 183 4.35 21.83 13.82
CA VAL A 183 4.32 23.25 14.20
C VAL A 183 5.74 23.79 14.23
N ARG A 184 5.95 25.01 13.72
CA ARG A 184 7.23 25.72 13.79
C ARG A 184 7.59 26.03 15.21
N LYS A 185 8.74 25.57 15.66
CA LYS A 185 9.28 25.87 16.99
C LYS A 185 10.82 25.78 16.96
N ASP A 186 11.47 26.72 17.59
CA ASP A 186 12.93 26.74 17.80
C ASP A 186 13.75 26.49 16.52
N GLY A 187 13.32 27.07 15.39
CA GLY A 187 13.97 26.90 14.08
C GLY A 187 13.71 25.56 13.38
N GLY A 188 12.90 24.69 13.97
CA GLY A 188 12.51 23.37 13.41
C GLY A 188 11.01 23.18 13.36
N ALA A 189 10.61 21.91 13.41
CA ALA A 189 9.21 21.48 13.52
C ALA A 189 9.04 20.49 14.66
N THR A 190 8.03 20.70 15.50
CA THR A 190 7.59 19.76 16.54
C THR A 190 6.21 19.22 16.22
N VAL A 191 5.88 18.00 16.63
CA VAL A 191 4.56 17.41 16.39
C VAL A 191 3.74 17.38 17.68
N LYS A 192 2.59 18.07 17.67
CA LYS A 192 1.69 18.18 18.84
C LYS A 192 0.22 18.26 18.38
N TYR A 193 -0.70 18.12 19.33
CA TYR A 193 -2.04 18.67 19.20
C TYR A 193 -1.99 20.19 19.36
N VAL A 194 -2.83 20.89 18.61
CA VAL A 194 -2.82 22.36 18.62
C VAL A 194 -4.21 22.89 18.94
N GLU A 195 -4.25 23.82 19.87
CA GLU A 195 -5.44 24.59 20.23
C GLU A 195 -5.11 26.08 20.16
N LEU A 196 -6.11 26.90 19.86
CA LEU A 196 -5.99 28.35 19.89
C LEU A 196 -6.71 28.89 21.16
N ALA A 197 -6.00 29.61 22.00
CA ALA A 197 -6.57 30.26 23.17
C ALA A 197 -6.18 31.75 23.17
N GLY A 198 -7.15 32.61 22.81
CA GLY A 198 -6.86 34.03 22.60
C GLY A 198 -5.82 34.23 21.49
N ASN A 199 -4.72 34.89 21.81
CA ASN A 199 -3.61 35.11 20.88
C ASN A 199 -2.44 34.11 21.07
N ASN A 200 -2.72 32.92 21.64
CA ASN A 200 -1.70 31.91 21.90
C ASN A 200 -2.05 30.60 21.23
N LEU A 201 -1.04 29.95 20.67
CA LEU A 201 -1.08 28.55 20.29
C LEU A 201 -0.69 27.69 21.48
N ILE A 202 -1.59 26.79 21.87
CA ILE A 202 -1.35 25.80 22.91
C ILE A 202 -0.97 24.49 22.24
N LEU A 203 0.27 24.03 22.48
CA LEU A 203 0.78 22.77 21.95
C LEU A 203 0.66 21.69 23.03
N ARG A 204 -0.29 20.78 22.86
CA ARG A 204 -0.54 19.72 23.81
C ARG A 204 0.13 18.42 23.39
N PRO A 205 0.93 17.81 24.26
CA PRO A 205 1.41 16.45 24.06
C PRO A 205 0.27 15.45 24.26
N HIS A 206 0.39 14.26 23.66
CA HIS A 206 -0.52 13.14 23.97
C HIS A 206 -0.16 12.52 25.32
N ASN A 207 1.12 12.40 25.62
CA ASN A 207 1.65 11.91 26.88
C ASN A 207 1.64 13.04 27.94
N GLN A 208 0.75 12.94 28.90
CA GLN A 208 0.56 13.96 29.93
C GLN A 208 1.77 14.18 30.89
N ALA A 209 2.76 13.28 30.83
CA ALA A 209 4.03 13.46 31.53
C ALA A 209 4.90 14.59 30.95
N TYR A 210 4.57 15.04 29.74
CA TYR A 210 5.30 16.12 29.06
C TYR A 210 4.57 17.47 29.24
N PRO A 211 5.30 18.58 29.29
CA PRO A 211 4.70 19.89 29.46
C PRO A 211 3.90 20.32 28.24
N VAL A 212 2.90 21.15 28.48
CA VAL A 212 2.20 21.91 27.45
C VAL A 212 3.05 23.13 27.10
N ASP A 213 3.31 23.30 25.81
CA ASP A 213 4.01 24.48 25.30
C ASP A 213 2.99 25.56 24.87
N VAL A 214 3.33 26.82 25.10
CA VAL A 214 2.51 27.97 24.67
C VAL A 214 3.35 28.86 23.78
N ILE A 215 2.87 29.14 22.58
CA ILE A 215 3.52 30.02 21.63
C ILE A 215 2.62 31.24 21.41
N PRO A 216 3.06 32.46 21.79
CA PRO A 216 2.33 33.69 21.48
C PRO A 216 2.35 33.93 19.96
N VAL A 217 1.20 34.26 19.38
CA VAL A 217 1.11 34.67 17.99
C VAL A 217 1.60 36.12 17.88
N GLU A 218 2.66 36.34 17.12
CA GLU A 218 3.27 37.65 16.92
C GLU A 218 2.34 38.60 16.16
N THR A 219 2.46 39.90 16.45
CA THR A 219 1.70 40.92 15.73
C THR A 219 1.98 40.84 14.22
N GLY A 220 0.93 40.81 13.43
CA GLY A 220 1.02 40.70 11.95
C GLY A 220 1.12 39.26 11.43
N LYS A 221 1.19 38.25 12.32
CA LYS A 221 1.08 36.83 11.94
C LYS A 221 -0.26 36.24 12.36
N THR A 222 -0.63 35.17 11.70
CA THR A 222 -1.78 34.33 12.07
C THR A 222 -1.29 33.02 12.66
N PHE A 223 -2.17 32.30 13.38
CA PHE A 223 -1.80 30.96 13.88
C PHE A 223 -1.38 29.99 12.76
N ALA A 224 -1.95 30.17 11.54
CA ALA A 224 -1.65 29.32 10.40
C ALA A 224 -0.21 29.45 9.92
N ASP A 225 0.46 30.56 10.21
CA ASP A 225 1.87 30.78 9.85
C ASP A 225 2.82 29.92 10.71
N TYR A 226 2.35 29.50 11.88
CA TYR A 226 3.09 28.58 12.77
C TYR A 226 2.81 27.10 12.44
N ILE A 227 1.69 26.79 11.81
CA ILE A 227 1.34 25.43 11.43
C ILE A 227 2.11 25.06 10.14
N VAL A 228 3.04 24.12 10.21
CA VAL A 228 3.70 23.56 9.03
C VAL A 228 2.71 22.79 8.20
N GLY A 229 1.92 21.93 8.83
CA GLY A 229 0.86 21.15 8.19
C GLY A 229 0.30 20.08 9.12
N ARG A 230 -0.76 19.41 8.66
CA ARG A 230 -1.36 18.28 9.39
C ARG A 230 -0.55 17.01 9.16
N VAL A 231 -0.29 16.25 10.22
CA VAL A 231 0.22 14.89 10.11
C VAL A 231 -0.92 13.98 9.60
N CYS A 232 -0.74 13.37 8.45
CA CYS A 232 -1.77 12.58 7.80
C CYS A 232 -1.44 11.08 7.68
N HIS A 233 -0.19 10.69 7.95
CA HIS A 233 0.24 9.30 8.02
C HIS A 233 1.46 9.18 8.93
N VAL A 234 1.59 8.05 9.61
CA VAL A 234 2.72 7.72 10.48
C VAL A 234 3.24 6.35 10.07
N ALA A 235 4.53 6.25 9.79
CA ALA A 235 5.25 5.00 9.57
C ALA A 235 6.26 4.80 10.70
N ILE A 236 6.34 3.57 11.20
CA ILE A 236 7.24 3.19 12.29
C ILE A 236 8.09 2.04 11.77
N GLU A 237 9.41 2.21 11.82
CA GLU A 237 10.38 1.15 11.59
C GLU A 237 10.62 0.41 12.91
N THR A 238 10.50 -0.92 12.90
CA THR A 238 10.70 -1.80 14.08
C THR A 238 11.85 -2.76 13.87
#